data_4c19738e431350fa5a50735815b1d81a
#
_entry.id   4c19738e431350fa5a50735815b1d81a
#
_cell.length_a   1.000
_cell.length_b   1.000
_cell.length_c   1.000
_cell.angle_alpha   90.00
_cell.angle_beta   90.00
_cell.angle_gamma   90.00
#
_symmetry.space_group_name_H-M   'P 1'
#
loop_
_entity.id
_entity.type
_entity.pdbx_description
1 polymer ?
#
loop_
_entity_poly.entity_id
_entity_poly.type
_entity_poly.pdbx_seq_one_letter_code
_entity_poly.pdbx_strand_id
1 'polypeptide(L)'
;MSSKNSSPLDQFLCLDLYTASRVVIQAYGPLLEKLGLTYPQYLVMSALWAQDELNVKDISEHLHLDSGTLSPLLKRLEVAGLVSRTRGKEDEREVRIALTAAGKAMQQKSAEVTEGIACILGMSPTEAQKLQKTLRVLVTRIEDAKPV
;
A
#
# COMPACT_ATOMS: atom_id res chain seq x y z
N MET A 1 12.25 17.18 38.71
CA MET A 1 12.38 16.02 37.78
C MET A 1 11.07 15.26 37.85
N SER A 2 10.22 15.47 36.89
CA SER A 2 8.99 14.69 36.76
C SER A 2 9.33 13.31 36.28
N SER A 3 9.24 12.31 37.15
CA SER A 3 9.19 10.92 36.75
C SER A 3 7.90 10.77 35.92
N LYS A 4 8.03 10.76 34.59
CA LYS A 4 6.94 10.29 33.74
C LYS A 4 6.67 8.86 34.17
N ASN A 5 5.53 8.62 34.83
CA ASN A 5 5.02 7.28 35.01
C ASN A 5 4.94 6.65 33.61
N SER A 6 5.94 5.83 33.28
CA SER A 6 5.91 5.06 32.04
C SER A 6 4.71 4.13 32.13
N SER A 7 3.77 4.30 31.23
CA SER A 7 2.65 3.38 31.08
C SER A 7 3.20 2.00 30.72
N PRO A 8 2.62 0.90 31.21
CA PRO A 8 2.97 -0.45 30.72
C PRO A 8 2.86 -0.56 29.20
N LEU A 9 2.05 0.28 28.54
CA LEU A 9 1.88 0.33 27.08
C LEU A 9 3.09 0.93 26.35
N ASP A 10 3.93 1.74 27.06
CA ASP A 10 5.12 2.36 26.45
C ASP A 10 6.19 1.34 26.01
N GLN A 11 6.05 0.08 26.43
CA GLN A 11 6.95 -1.02 26.03
C GLN A 11 6.36 -1.96 24.98
N PHE A 12 5.18 -1.65 24.45
CA PHE A 12 4.50 -2.49 23.46
C PHE A 12 4.89 -2.11 22.04
N LEU A 13 5.87 -2.81 21.48
CA LEU A 13 6.29 -2.68 20.08
C LEU A 13 5.10 -2.76 19.11
N CYS A 14 4.16 -3.69 19.37
CA CYS A 14 2.98 -3.85 18.50
C CYS A 14 2.06 -2.63 18.52
N LEU A 15 1.96 -1.93 19.64
CA LEU A 15 1.24 -0.65 19.72
C LEU A 15 1.93 0.43 18.88
N ASP A 16 3.25 0.49 18.94
CA ASP A 16 4.02 1.46 18.14
C ASP A 16 3.85 1.21 16.65
N LEU A 17 3.92 -0.06 16.22
CA LEU A 17 3.69 -0.45 14.82
C LEU A 17 2.26 -0.10 14.36
N TYR A 18 1.27 -0.41 15.18
CA TYR A 18 -0.13 -0.09 14.87
C TYR A 18 -0.35 1.42 14.79
N THR A 19 0.18 2.17 15.73
CA THR A 19 0.07 3.63 15.77
C THR A 19 0.78 4.27 14.57
N ALA A 20 2.01 3.84 14.29
CA ALA A 20 2.78 4.33 13.15
C ALA A 20 2.05 4.07 11.82
N SER A 21 1.55 2.85 11.62
CA SER A 21 0.78 2.50 10.43
C SER A 21 -0.45 3.40 10.26
N ARG A 22 -1.22 3.58 11.32
CA ARG A 22 -2.44 4.40 11.28
C ARG A 22 -2.14 5.88 11.01
N VAL A 23 -1.15 6.44 11.68
CA VAL A 23 -0.77 7.85 11.52
C VAL A 23 -0.23 8.12 10.11
N VAL A 24 0.60 7.22 9.58
CA VAL A 24 1.10 7.32 8.21
C VAL A 24 -0.04 7.28 7.19
N ILE A 25 -0.97 6.33 7.33
CA ILE A 25 -2.13 6.23 6.42
C ILE A 25 -2.99 7.50 6.50
N GLN A 26 -3.21 8.05 7.70
CA GLN A 26 -3.94 9.31 7.87
C GLN A 26 -3.23 10.49 7.18
N ALA A 27 -1.89 10.51 7.21
CA ALA A 27 -1.11 11.55 6.56
C ALA A 27 -1.25 11.53 5.03
N TYR A 28 -1.52 10.37 4.43
CA TYR A 28 -1.84 10.26 3.01
C TYR A 28 -3.19 10.87 2.64
N GLY A 29 -4.14 10.93 3.56
CA GLY A 29 -5.52 11.33 3.28
C GLY A 29 -5.66 12.61 2.46
N PRO A 30 -5.14 13.76 2.92
CA PRO A 30 -5.23 15.03 2.17
C PRO A 30 -4.52 14.99 0.81
N LEU A 31 -3.44 14.23 0.69
CA LEU A 31 -2.69 14.06 -0.56
C LEU A 31 -3.49 13.23 -1.57
N LEU A 32 -4.14 12.16 -1.11
CA LEU A 32 -4.91 11.24 -1.95
C LEU A 32 -6.28 11.78 -2.31
N GLU A 33 -6.84 12.68 -1.52
CA GLU A 33 -8.13 13.33 -1.80
C GLU A 33 -8.12 14.02 -3.18
N LYS A 34 -6.99 14.61 -3.55
CA LYS A 34 -6.80 15.23 -4.87
C LYS A 34 -6.89 14.22 -6.02
N LEU A 35 -6.58 12.96 -5.76
CA LEU A 35 -6.68 11.86 -6.72
C LEU A 35 -8.02 11.12 -6.65
N GLY A 36 -8.82 11.38 -5.63
CA GLY A 36 -10.05 10.64 -5.37
C GLY A 36 -9.83 9.18 -4.98
N LEU A 37 -8.67 8.86 -4.41
CA LEU A 37 -8.27 7.50 -4.03
C LEU A 37 -8.22 7.33 -2.52
N THR A 38 -8.60 6.16 -2.04
CA THR A 38 -8.23 5.68 -0.71
C THR A 38 -6.79 5.19 -0.72
N TYR A 39 -6.17 5.04 0.46
CA TYR A 39 -4.81 4.51 0.54
C TYR A 39 -4.67 3.10 -0.05
N PRO A 40 -5.56 2.12 0.24
CA PRO A 40 -5.47 0.82 -0.41
C PRO A 40 -5.61 0.88 -1.94
N GLN A 41 -6.48 1.73 -2.48
CA GLN A 41 -6.59 1.95 -3.91
C GLN A 41 -5.31 2.53 -4.50
N TYR A 42 -4.69 3.47 -3.81
CA TYR A 42 -3.40 4.04 -4.20
C TYR A 42 -2.29 3.00 -4.25
N LEU A 43 -2.27 2.05 -3.33
CA LEU A 43 -1.32 0.93 -3.35
C LEU A 43 -1.50 0.07 -4.60
N VAL A 44 -2.74 -0.26 -4.98
CA VAL A 44 -3.02 -1.01 -6.21
C VAL A 44 -2.56 -0.23 -7.44
N MET A 45 -2.91 1.05 -7.52
CA MET A 45 -2.48 1.91 -8.62
C MET A 45 -0.95 2.02 -8.69
N SER A 46 -0.28 2.13 -7.55
CA SER A 46 1.19 2.19 -7.48
C SER A 46 1.84 0.91 -8.01
N ALA A 47 1.29 -0.25 -7.71
CA ALA A 47 1.76 -1.52 -8.27
C ALA A 47 1.61 -1.54 -9.80
N LEU A 48 0.46 -1.10 -10.32
CA LEU A 48 0.21 -1.04 -11.76
C LEU A 48 1.03 0.02 -12.48
N TRP A 49 1.33 1.14 -11.85
CA TRP A 49 2.24 2.16 -12.42
C TRP A 49 3.68 1.67 -12.49
N ALA A 50 4.08 0.82 -11.55
CA ALA A 50 5.40 0.18 -11.59
C ALA A 50 5.49 -0.91 -12.67
N GLN A 51 4.43 -1.69 -12.81
CA GLN A 51 4.31 -2.74 -13.82
C GLN A 51 2.84 -2.90 -14.19
N ASP A 52 2.47 -2.49 -15.39
CA ASP A 52 1.11 -2.64 -15.91
C ASP A 52 0.78 -4.12 -16.24
N GLU A 53 -0.49 -4.40 -16.41
CA GLU A 53 -1.00 -5.72 -16.80
C GLU A 53 -0.64 -6.86 -15.83
N LEU A 54 -0.79 -6.60 -14.54
CA LEU A 54 -0.61 -7.60 -13.49
C LEU A 54 -1.85 -8.50 -13.36
N ASN A 55 -1.64 -9.78 -13.08
CA ASN A 55 -2.75 -10.62 -12.65
C ASN A 55 -3.11 -10.35 -11.18
N VAL A 56 -4.31 -10.75 -10.79
CA VAL A 56 -4.82 -10.50 -9.42
C VAL A 56 -3.93 -11.16 -8.38
N LYS A 57 -3.39 -12.34 -8.67
CA LYS A 57 -2.48 -13.05 -7.77
C LYS A 57 -1.21 -12.25 -7.50
N ASP A 58 -0.58 -11.70 -8.55
CA ASP A 58 0.64 -10.90 -8.41
C ASP A 58 0.38 -9.63 -7.61
N ILE A 59 -0.74 -8.96 -7.83
CA ILE A 59 -1.13 -7.79 -7.02
C ILE A 59 -1.31 -8.18 -5.55
N SER A 60 -2.00 -9.29 -5.29
CA SER A 60 -2.20 -9.83 -3.94
C SER A 60 -0.87 -10.09 -3.22
N GLU A 61 0.07 -10.72 -3.90
CA GLU A 61 1.40 -11.00 -3.36
C GLU A 61 2.23 -9.73 -3.12
N HIS A 62 2.24 -8.79 -4.07
CA HIS A 62 2.97 -7.53 -3.94
C HIS A 62 2.47 -6.66 -2.79
N LEU A 63 1.16 -6.65 -2.56
CA LEU A 63 0.53 -5.80 -1.56
C LEU A 63 0.30 -6.52 -0.21
N HIS A 64 0.59 -7.81 -0.12
CA HIS A 64 0.27 -8.63 1.05
C HIS A 64 -1.21 -8.53 1.45
N LEU A 65 -2.09 -8.50 0.45
CA LEU A 65 -3.54 -8.47 0.62
C LEU A 65 -4.15 -9.79 0.12
N ASP A 66 -5.12 -10.32 0.86
CA ASP A 66 -5.87 -11.47 0.39
C ASP A 66 -6.84 -11.09 -0.75
N SER A 67 -7.32 -12.10 -1.48
CA SER A 67 -8.22 -11.90 -2.61
C SER A 67 -9.58 -11.31 -2.20
N GLY A 68 -10.05 -11.63 -0.99
CA GLY A 68 -11.29 -11.08 -0.45
C GLY A 68 -11.22 -9.58 -0.17
N THR A 69 -10.07 -9.09 0.26
CA THR A 69 -9.79 -7.66 0.45
C THR A 69 -9.54 -6.96 -0.87
N LEU A 70 -8.80 -7.60 -1.77
CA LEU A 70 -8.39 -7.02 -3.05
C LEU A 70 -9.54 -6.88 -4.05
N SER A 71 -10.45 -7.86 -4.13
CA SER A 71 -11.54 -7.86 -5.10
C SER A 71 -12.44 -6.62 -5.04
N PRO A 72 -12.90 -6.15 -3.87
CA PRO A 72 -13.68 -4.91 -3.78
C PRO A 72 -12.90 -3.67 -4.21
N LEU A 73 -11.59 -3.61 -3.93
CA LEU A 73 -10.72 -2.52 -4.35
C LEU A 73 -10.62 -2.44 -5.87
N LEU A 74 -10.38 -3.57 -6.52
CA LEU A 74 -10.29 -3.66 -7.98
C LEU A 74 -11.62 -3.28 -8.65
N LYS A 75 -12.73 -3.74 -8.10
CA LYS A 75 -14.06 -3.40 -8.60
C LYS A 75 -14.32 -1.88 -8.54
N ARG A 76 -13.96 -1.24 -7.45
CA ARG A 76 -14.11 0.21 -7.30
C ARG A 76 -13.23 0.99 -8.27
N LEU A 77 -11.99 0.54 -8.48
CA LEU A 77 -11.09 1.14 -9.47
C LEU A 77 -11.60 0.95 -10.91
N GLU A 78 -12.20 -0.20 -11.22
CA GLU A 78 -12.83 -0.46 -12.51
C GLU A 78 -14.04 0.44 -12.73
N VAL A 79 -14.92 0.58 -11.74
CA VAL A 79 -16.08 1.50 -11.79
C VAL A 79 -15.63 2.95 -11.94
N ALA A 80 -14.53 3.33 -11.30
CA ALA A 80 -13.93 4.66 -11.44
C ALA A 80 -13.26 4.89 -12.81
N GLY A 81 -13.18 3.87 -13.65
CA GLY A 81 -12.58 3.97 -14.98
C GLY A 81 -11.06 4.06 -14.99
N LEU A 82 -10.38 3.64 -13.92
CA LEU A 82 -8.93 3.72 -13.77
C LEU A 82 -8.22 2.44 -14.21
N VAL A 83 -8.89 1.31 -14.08
CA VAL A 83 -8.39 0.00 -14.49
C VAL A 83 -9.44 -0.74 -15.31
N SER A 84 -8.99 -1.69 -16.12
CA SER A 84 -9.81 -2.65 -16.84
C SER A 84 -9.46 -4.06 -16.40
N ARG A 85 -10.43 -4.94 -16.47
CA ARG A 85 -10.31 -6.34 -16.09
C ARG A 85 -10.48 -7.20 -17.33
N THR A 86 -9.52 -8.06 -17.61
CA THR A 86 -9.58 -9.03 -18.70
C THR A 86 -9.28 -10.43 -18.19
N ARG A 87 -9.94 -11.43 -18.75
CA ARG A 87 -9.60 -12.82 -18.48
C ARG A 87 -8.42 -13.24 -19.32
N GLY A 88 -7.53 -14.09 -18.78
CA GLY A 88 -6.40 -14.62 -19.49
C GLY A 88 -6.83 -15.45 -20.70
N LYS A 89 -6.09 -15.33 -21.81
CA LYS A 89 -6.37 -16.07 -23.05
C LYS A 89 -6.07 -17.56 -22.93
N GLU A 90 -5.09 -17.94 -22.10
CA GLU A 90 -4.64 -19.31 -21.91
C GLU A 90 -5.34 -20.00 -20.73
N ASP A 91 -5.66 -19.25 -19.67
CA ASP A 91 -6.41 -19.71 -18.52
C ASP A 91 -7.49 -18.69 -18.16
N GLU A 92 -8.77 -19.05 -18.34
CA GLU A 92 -9.93 -18.21 -18.00
C GLU A 92 -10.03 -17.89 -16.50
N ARG A 93 -9.32 -18.64 -15.64
CA ARG A 93 -9.25 -18.38 -14.19
C ARG A 93 -8.30 -17.24 -13.87
N GLU A 94 -7.38 -16.92 -14.75
CA GLU A 94 -6.46 -15.81 -14.61
C GLU A 94 -7.16 -14.52 -14.99
N VAL A 95 -7.25 -13.61 -14.04
CA VAL A 95 -7.79 -12.26 -14.26
C VAL A 95 -6.63 -11.27 -14.28
N ARG A 96 -6.48 -10.55 -15.38
CA ARG A 96 -5.50 -9.49 -15.55
C ARG A 96 -6.12 -8.13 -15.34
N ILE A 97 -5.40 -7.28 -14.67
CA ILE A 97 -5.75 -5.89 -14.40
C ILE A 97 -4.78 -5.00 -15.18
N ALA A 98 -5.32 -4.11 -15.97
CA ALA A 98 -4.55 -3.15 -16.75
C ALA A 98 -5.00 -1.73 -16.48
N LEU A 99 -4.09 -0.77 -16.59
CA LEU A 99 -4.41 0.65 -16.50
C LEU A 99 -5.20 1.08 -17.75
N THR A 100 -6.23 1.87 -17.53
CA THR A 100 -6.89 2.65 -18.60
C THR A 100 -6.05 3.88 -18.96
N ALA A 101 -6.42 4.59 -20.01
CA ALA A 101 -5.78 5.88 -20.32
C ALA A 101 -5.88 6.87 -19.16
N ALA A 102 -7.03 6.91 -18.46
CA ALA A 102 -7.20 7.73 -17.26
C ALA A 102 -6.31 7.27 -16.10
N GLY A 103 -6.17 5.96 -15.89
CA GLY A 103 -5.28 5.39 -14.89
C GLY A 103 -3.81 5.73 -15.14
N LYS A 104 -3.36 5.66 -16.39
CA LYS A 104 -2.00 6.05 -16.81
C LYS A 104 -1.76 7.56 -16.61
N ALA A 105 -2.74 8.39 -16.99
CA ALA A 105 -2.63 9.85 -16.83
C ALA A 105 -2.50 10.26 -15.36
N MET A 106 -3.12 9.54 -14.45
CA MET A 106 -3.06 9.81 -13.01
C MET A 106 -1.66 9.62 -12.43
N GLN A 107 -0.81 8.82 -13.05
CA GLN A 107 0.57 8.59 -12.59
C GLN A 107 1.37 9.88 -12.45
N GLN A 108 1.17 10.84 -13.34
CA GLN A 108 1.87 12.13 -13.27
C GLN A 108 1.52 12.89 -11.99
N LYS A 109 0.25 12.81 -11.56
CA LYS A 109 -0.20 13.45 -10.32
C LYS A 109 0.29 12.71 -9.06
N SER A 110 0.63 11.43 -9.17
CA SER A 110 1.14 10.65 -8.05
C SER A 110 2.51 11.12 -7.55
N ALA A 111 3.28 11.80 -8.38
CA ALA A 111 4.55 12.39 -7.97
C ALA A 111 4.38 13.40 -6.82
N GLU A 112 3.32 14.21 -6.86
CA GLU A 112 2.99 15.16 -5.77
C GLU A 112 2.67 14.44 -4.46
N VAL A 113 2.04 13.26 -4.53
CA VAL A 113 1.76 12.44 -3.35
C VAL A 113 3.06 11.92 -2.75
N THR A 114 3.97 11.42 -3.59
CA THR A 114 5.27 10.91 -3.16
C THR A 114 6.12 12.00 -2.49
N GLU A 115 6.18 13.17 -3.10
CA GLU A 115 6.90 14.32 -2.53
C GLU A 115 6.26 14.82 -1.23
N GLY A 116 4.94 14.91 -1.21
CA GLY A 116 4.19 15.36 -0.04
C GLY A 116 4.37 14.44 1.15
N ILE A 117 4.29 13.13 0.96
CA ILE A 117 4.48 12.17 2.06
C ILE A 117 5.94 12.13 2.53
N ALA A 118 6.91 12.23 1.65
CA ALA A 118 8.32 12.31 2.01
C ALA A 118 8.59 13.52 2.92
N CYS A 119 8.00 14.66 2.58
CA CYS A 119 8.08 15.88 3.41
C CYS A 119 7.44 15.68 4.80
N ILE A 120 6.25 15.06 4.86
CA ILE A 120 5.53 14.82 6.12
C ILE A 120 6.31 13.84 7.01
N LEU A 121 6.87 12.78 6.45
CA LEU A 121 7.65 11.80 7.20
C LEU A 121 8.95 12.40 7.76
N GLY A 122 9.52 13.41 7.10
CA GLY A 122 10.70 14.13 7.58
C GLY A 122 11.95 13.24 7.74
N MET A 123 11.99 12.10 7.05
CA MET A 123 13.09 11.14 7.11
C MET A 123 14.03 11.34 5.94
N SER A 124 15.33 11.20 6.19
CA SER A 124 16.30 11.08 5.09
C SER A 124 16.08 9.77 4.33
N PRO A 125 16.50 9.67 3.07
CA PRO A 125 16.42 8.40 2.31
C PRO A 125 17.10 7.23 3.04
N THR A 126 18.22 7.48 3.69
CA THR A 126 18.96 6.45 4.46
C THR A 126 18.17 5.96 5.68
N GLU A 127 17.55 6.87 6.43
CA GLU A 127 16.69 6.51 7.57
C GLU A 127 15.47 5.71 7.12
N ALA A 128 14.81 6.15 6.04
CA ALA A 128 13.67 5.45 5.47
C ALA A 128 14.03 4.03 5.01
N GLN A 129 15.16 3.85 4.33
CA GLN A 129 15.64 2.55 3.88
C GLN A 129 15.96 1.60 5.04
N LYS A 130 16.59 2.10 6.11
CA LYS A 130 16.88 1.30 7.31
C LYS A 130 15.60 0.81 7.98
N LEU A 131 14.63 1.70 8.17
CA LEU A 131 13.34 1.34 8.75
C LEU A 131 12.60 0.34 7.86
N GLN A 132 12.56 0.57 6.55
CA GLN A 132 11.94 -0.32 5.59
C GLN A 132 12.54 -1.74 5.66
N LYS A 133 13.87 -1.84 5.71
CA LYS A 133 14.56 -3.13 5.84
C LYS A 133 14.16 -3.85 7.14
N THR A 134 14.13 -3.13 8.26
CA THR A 134 13.74 -3.68 9.56
C THR A 134 12.31 -4.21 9.54
N LEU A 135 11.37 -3.46 8.97
CA LEU A 135 9.97 -3.87 8.85
C LEU A 135 9.80 -5.10 7.96
N ARG A 136 10.51 -5.16 6.82
CA ARG A 136 10.47 -6.33 5.92
C ARG A 136 11.01 -7.59 6.59
N VAL A 137 12.09 -7.49 7.34
CA VAL A 137 12.64 -8.61 8.11
C VAL A 137 11.62 -9.09 9.15
N LEU A 138 10.94 -8.17 9.82
CA LEU A 138 9.90 -8.51 10.79
C LEU A 138 8.75 -9.30 10.13
N VAL A 139 8.25 -8.81 8.99
CA VAL A 139 7.18 -9.47 8.23
C VAL A 139 7.60 -10.89 7.83
N THR A 140 8.78 -11.04 7.25
CA THR A 140 9.30 -12.35 6.81
C THR A 140 9.40 -13.33 7.98
N ARG A 141 9.93 -12.90 9.13
CA ARG A 141 10.02 -13.75 10.33
C ARG A 141 8.66 -14.25 10.80
N ILE A 142 7.64 -13.40 10.75
CA ILE A 142 6.29 -13.76 11.17
C ILE A 142 5.65 -14.73 10.17
N GLU A 143 5.84 -14.49 8.88
CA GLU A 143 5.31 -15.37 7.82
C GLU A 143 5.95 -16.75 7.87
N ASP A 144 7.28 -16.83 8.08
CA ASP A 144 8.01 -18.11 8.19
C ASP A 144 7.65 -18.87 9.48
N ALA A 145 7.25 -18.17 10.53
CA ALA A 145 6.87 -18.77 11.82
C ALA A 145 5.41 -19.26 11.88
N LYS A 146 4.59 -19.00 10.85
CA LYS A 146 3.21 -19.52 10.83
C LYS A 146 3.25 -21.04 10.78
N PRO A 147 2.58 -21.74 11.72
CA PRO A 147 2.48 -23.20 11.65
C PRO A 147 1.76 -23.60 10.34
N VAL A 148 2.31 -24.59 9.72
CA VAL A 148 1.75 -25.20 8.50
C VAL A 148 0.41 -25.86 8.83
#